data_08ea1adfa4c3e41ac4d288248417c1ed
#
_entry.id   08ea1adfa4c3e41ac4d288248417c1ed
#
_cell.length_a   1.000
_cell.length_b   1.000
_cell.length_c   1.000
_cell.angle_alpha   90.00
_cell.angle_beta   90.00
_cell.angle_gamma   90.00
#
_symmetry.space_group_name_H-M   'P 1'
#
loop_
_entity.id
_entity.type
_entity.pdbx_description
1 polymer ?
#
loop_
_entity_poly.entity_id
_entity_poly.type
_entity_poly.pdbx_seq_one_letter_code
_entity_poly.pdbx_strand_id
1 'polypeptide(L)'
;MTDPQLSWIEQDEACTARWHSESGTPPPRRVQMADDTMNADTAFRLACEGTALLWRGDFQNARLLLQAVARRAEPKPKKAARKKAKAADVTPAHAFHLYRQSQAQRARILGMLLIPVGEDYTIPLRRAPDISEACVEAYGESTGPFVVSLRELLGVVSAHEWRKKGVEIPELGARIHAHYGVYSPVRGEYVDLVAKAPLPGKALAFDIGTGTGVLAALLVRRGVARVIATDQSPRAIACARDNIERLGMSGKVEIDTTDLFPDGRASLVVCNPPWLPAAASSLLEQSVYDPDSRMLKGFLSGLASHLTPGGEGWLILSDLAEHLGLRSREFLQEEIAKNGLKVVARTEIQPRHPRATDESDPLHHARSAEMTSLWRLAVA
;
A
#
# COMPACT_ATOMS: atom_id res chain seq x y z
N MET A 1 -14.14 19.22 -13.06
CA MET A 1 -12.83 19.16 -13.74
C MET A 1 -13.00 18.21 -14.91
N THR A 2 -12.56 18.58 -16.12
CA THR A 2 -12.59 17.68 -17.27
C THR A 2 -11.58 16.56 -17.08
N ASP A 3 -11.99 15.31 -17.35
CA ASP A 3 -11.11 14.16 -17.28
C ASP A 3 -9.87 14.37 -18.17
N PRO A 4 -8.67 13.95 -17.70
CA PRO A 4 -7.46 14.09 -18.50
C PRO A 4 -7.58 13.29 -19.80
N GLN A 5 -7.15 13.87 -20.90
CA GLN A 5 -7.25 13.30 -22.24
C GLN A 5 -5.88 12.86 -22.75
N LEU A 6 -5.83 11.66 -23.33
CA LEU A 6 -4.70 11.16 -24.11
C LEU A 6 -4.96 11.48 -25.58
N SER A 7 -3.96 12.00 -26.30
CA SER A 7 -4.07 12.32 -27.73
C SER A 7 -2.96 11.60 -28.51
N TRP A 8 -3.28 11.12 -29.72
CA TRP A 8 -2.33 10.49 -30.63
C TRP A 8 -2.75 10.64 -32.08
N ILE A 9 -1.89 10.25 -33.01
CA ILE A 9 -2.21 10.17 -34.43
C ILE A 9 -2.23 8.69 -34.83
N GLU A 10 -3.31 8.25 -35.47
CA GLU A 10 -3.51 6.91 -36.00
C GLU A 10 -4.05 7.02 -37.43
N GLN A 11 -3.34 6.43 -38.40
CA GLN A 11 -3.70 6.49 -39.84
C GLN A 11 -3.93 7.93 -40.36
N ASP A 12 -3.04 8.83 -39.93
CA ASP A 12 -3.07 10.29 -40.25
C ASP A 12 -4.28 11.05 -39.64
N GLU A 13 -5.08 10.42 -38.79
CA GLU A 13 -6.18 11.05 -38.04
C GLU A 13 -5.79 11.36 -36.60
N ALA A 14 -6.23 12.51 -36.09
CA ALA A 14 -6.07 12.89 -34.69
C ALA A 14 -7.11 12.17 -33.84
N CYS A 15 -6.63 11.31 -32.95
CA CYS A 15 -7.45 10.53 -32.02
C CYS A 15 -7.29 11.04 -30.60
N THR A 16 -8.35 10.92 -29.79
CA THR A 16 -8.36 11.24 -28.37
C THR A 16 -9.14 10.20 -27.59
N ALA A 17 -8.73 9.96 -26.35
CA ALA A 17 -9.49 9.14 -25.39
C ALA A 17 -9.29 9.64 -23.97
N ARG A 18 -10.23 9.36 -23.10
CA ARG A 18 -10.08 9.60 -21.66
C ARG A 18 -8.86 8.81 -21.14
N TRP A 19 -8.01 9.48 -20.40
CA TRP A 19 -6.88 8.86 -19.71
C TRP A 19 -7.29 8.46 -18.29
N HIS A 20 -7.02 7.22 -17.92
CA HIS A 20 -7.23 6.74 -16.55
C HIS A 20 -5.91 6.42 -15.87
N SER A 21 -5.73 6.93 -14.65
CA SER A 21 -4.60 6.60 -13.77
C SER A 21 -4.97 6.79 -12.31
N GLU A 22 -5.01 5.73 -11.56
CA GLU A 22 -5.28 5.73 -10.11
C GLU A 22 -4.19 6.44 -9.29
N SER A 23 -2.96 6.48 -9.80
CA SER A 23 -1.85 7.20 -9.17
C SER A 23 -1.84 8.70 -9.49
N GLY A 24 -2.79 9.19 -10.31
CA GLY A 24 -2.82 10.56 -10.77
C GLY A 24 -1.70 10.91 -11.76
N THR A 25 -1.05 9.89 -12.35
CA THR A 25 -0.02 10.13 -13.37
C THR A 25 -0.64 10.81 -14.59
N PRO A 26 -0.08 11.95 -15.06
CA PRO A 26 -0.61 12.63 -16.22
C PRO A 26 -0.49 11.79 -17.50
N PRO A 27 -1.35 12.02 -18.52
CA PRO A 27 -1.28 11.29 -19.78
C PRO A 27 0.09 11.49 -20.46
N PRO A 28 0.63 10.44 -21.09
CA PRO A 28 1.86 10.54 -21.87
C PRO A 28 1.73 11.56 -23.01
N ARG A 29 2.76 12.39 -23.20
CA ARG A 29 2.77 13.41 -24.25
C ARG A 29 3.04 12.85 -25.65
N ARG A 30 3.70 11.70 -25.73
CA ARG A 30 4.03 11.02 -26.99
C ARG A 30 3.46 9.61 -26.95
N VAL A 31 2.68 9.27 -27.96
CA VAL A 31 2.05 7.95 -28.11
C VAL A 31 2.37 7.42 -29.49
N GLN A 32 2.78 6.17 -29.56
CA GLN A 32 3.00 5.41 -30.77
C GLN A 32 2.13 4.16 -30.76
N MET A 33 1.56 3.80 -31.90
CA MET A 33 0.87 2.53 -32.07
C MET A 33 1.86 1.37 -32.01
N ALA A 34 1.46 0.29 -31.37
CA ALA A 34 2.26 -0.93 -31.24
C ALA A 34 1.38 -2.19 -31.35
N ASP A 35 1.94 -3.23 -31.92
CA ASP A 35 1.26 -4.51 -32.13
C ASP A 35 2.23 -5.70 -31.93
N ASP A 36 1.81 -6.86 -32.37
CA ASP A 36 2.56 -8.13 -32.20
C ASP A 36 3.93 -8.14 -32.88
N THR A 37 4.23 -7.17 -33.75
CA THR A 37 5.55 -7.00 -34.41
C THR A 37 6.57 -6.25 -33.57
N MET A 38 6.11 -5.58 -32.47
CA MET A 38 6.97 -4.77 -31.60
C MET A 38 7.93 -5.64 -30.81
N ASN A 39 9.23 -5.45 -31.01
CA ASN A 39 10.24 -6.12 -30.20
C ASN A 39 10.53 -5.40 -28.88
N ALA A 40 11.00 -6.17 -27.89
CA ALA A 40 11.16 -5.67 -26.52
C ALA A 40 12.30 -4.65 -26.35
N ASP A 41 13.32 -4.64 -27.22
CA ASP A 41 14.42 -3.66 -27.13
C ASP A 41 13.95 -2.29 -27.62
N THR A 42 13.20 -2.26 -28.71
CA THR A 42 12.56 -1.03 -29.22
C THR A 42 11.53 -0.51 -28.22
N ALA A 43 10.66 -1.37 -27.68
CA ALA A 43 9.68 -0.98 -26.69
C ALA A 43 10.35 -0.39 -25.43
N PHE A 44 11.39 -1.01 -24.93
CA PHE A 44 12.14 -0.52 -23.77
C PHE A 44 12.78 0.85 -24.03
N ARG A 45 13.44 1.03 -25.21
CA ARG A 45 14.05 2.31 -25.60
C ARG A 45 13.01 3.41 -25.69
N LEU A 46 11.89 3.19 -26.39
CA LEU A 46 10.80 4.16 -26.52
C LEU A 46 10.21 4.55 -25.16
N ALA A 47 9.96 3.57 -24.29
CA ALA A 47 9.47 3.81 -22.93
C ALA A 47 10.45 4.63 -22.09
N CYS A 48 11.77 4.39 -22.21
CA CYS A 48 12.80 5.20 -21.56
C CYS A 48 12.80 6.66 -22.06
N GLU A 49 12.56 6.86 -23.35
CA GLU A 49 12.45 8.17 -23.98
C GLU A 49 11.11 8.90 -23.67
N GLY A 50 10.18 8.23 -22.94
CA GLY A 50 8.88 8.77 -22.55
C GLY A 50 7.83 8.70 -23.66
N THR A 51 8.00 7.79 -24.63
CA THR A 51 6.99 7.48 -25.66
C THR A 51 6.17 6.28 -25.20
N ALA A 52 4.87 6.45 -25.03
CA ALA A 52 3.95 5.39 -24.69
C ALA A 52 3.57 4.58 -25.94
N LEU A 53 3.30 3.30 -25.72
CA LEU A 53 2.94 2.33 -26.76
C LEU A 53 1.47 1.95 -26.59
N LEU A 54 0.59 2.47 -27.45
CA LEU A 54 -0.83 2.10 -27.46
C LEU A 54 -1.00 0.79 -28.23
N TRP A 55 -1.40 -0.26 -27.51
CA TRP A 55 -1.42 -1.61 -28.04
C TRP A 55 -2.65 -1.90 -28.92
N ARG A 56 -2.42 -2.54 -30.05
CA ARG A 56 -3.44 -2.98 -31.02
C ARG A 56 -3.35 -4.48 -31.37
N GLY A 57 -2.33 -5.17 -30.86
CA GLY A 57 -2.13 -6.59 -31.08
C GLY A 57 -2.88 -7.48 -30.09
N ASP A 58 -2.38 -8.69 -29.93
CA ASP A 58 -2.93 -9.66 -29.00
C ASP A 58 -2.60 -9.32 -27.53
N PHE A 59 -3.58 -9.42 -26.63
CA PHE A 59 -3.42 -9.08 -25.23
C PHE A 59 -2.34 -9.91 -24.51
N GLN A 60 -2.23 -11.21 -24.83
CA GLN A 60 -1.23 -12.04 -24.19
C GLN A 60 0.20 -11.66 -24.66
N ASN A 61 0.34 -11.21 -25.92
CA ASN A 61 1.61 -10.69 -26.41
C ASN A 61 1.98 -9.35 -25.75
N ALA A 62 0.99 -8.47 -25.44
CA ALA A 62 1.23 -7.28 -24.62
C ALA A 62 1.78 -7.64 -23.23
N ARG A 63 1.21 -8.66 -22.58
CA ARG A 63 1.70 -9.13 -21.27
C ARG A 63 3.13 -9.66 -21.35
N LEU A 64 3.45 -10.46 -22.39
CA LEU A 64 4.80 -10.97 -22.61
C LEU A 64 5.80 -9.83 -22.88
N LEU A 65 5.39 -8.83 -23.69
CA LEU A 65 6.19 -7.65 -23.94
C LEU A 65 6.46 -6.86 -22.65
N LEU A 66 5.43 -6.64 -21.82
CA LEU A 66 5.58 -5.96 -20.52
C LEU A 66 6.57 -6.68 -19.62
N GLN A 67 6.51 -8.03 -19.55
CA GLN A 67 7.46 -8.83 -18.78
C GLN A 67 8.90 -8.71 -19.35
N ALA A 68 9.04 -8.68 -20.67
CA ALA A 68 10.34 -8.53 -21.32
C ALA A 68 10.95 -7.13 -21.08
N VAL A 69 10.12 -6.08 -21.10
CA VAL A 69 10.50 -4.71 -20.72
C VAL A 69 10.85 -4.63 -19.24
N ALA A 70 10.10 -5.31 -18.35
CA ALA A 70 10.37 -5.35 -16.92
C ALA A 70 11.76 -5.93 -16.60
N ARG A 71 12.14 -7.03 -17.26
CA ARG A 71 13.50 -7.61 -17.13
C ARG A 71 14.60 -6.66 -17.58
N ARG A 72 14.35 -5.82 -18.60
CA ARG A 72 15.31 -4.82 -19.08
C ARG A 72 15.42 -3.61 -18.16
N ALA A 73 14.32 -3.27 -17.49
CA ALA A 73 14.26 -2.19 -16.53
C ALA A 73 14.86 -2.56 -15.15
N GLU A 74 15.21 -3.83 -14.94
CA GLU A 74 15.90 -4.25 -13.72
C GLU A 74 17.34 -3.71 -13.70
N PRO A 75 17.80 -3.17 -12.56
CA PRO A 75 19.17 -2.74 -12.41
C PRO A 75 20.12 -3.94 -12.66
N LYS A 76 20.96 -3.85 -13.68
CA LYS A 76 21.99 -4.90 -13.90
C LYS A 76 22.90 -4.93 -12.67
N PRO A 77 23.21 -6.12 -12.09
CA PRO A 77 24.16 -6.23 -11.00
C PRO A 77 25.50 -5.66 -11.47
N LYS A 78 25.90 -4.52 -10.90
CA LYS A 78 27.22 -3.93 -11.19
C LYS A 78 28.28 -4.91 -10.70
N LYS A 79 29.23 -5.30 -11.58
CA LYS A 79 30.34 -6.21 -11.25
C LYS A 79 30.95 -5.82 -9.89
N ALA A 80 31.03 -6.79 -8.98
CA ALA A 80 31.37 -6.61 -7.57
C ALA A 80 32.70 -5.86 -7.30
N ALA A 81 33.63 -5.81 -8.26
CA ALA A 81 34.94 -5.17 -8.10
C ALA A 81 34.92 -3.63 -8.07
N ARG A 82 33.88 -2.96 -8.62
CA ARG A 82 33.78 -1.48 -8.60
C ARG A 82 32.98 -0.95 -7.42
N LYS A 83 32.29 -1.84 -6.68
CA LYS A 83 31.40 -1.50 -5.55
C LYS A 83 32.15 -1.23 -4.24
N LYS A 84 33.28 -1.91 -3.98
CA LYS A 84 34.01 -1.75 -2.70
C LYS A 84 34.58 -0.36 -2.46
N ALA A 85 34.96 0.36 -3.51
CA ALA A 85 35.58 1.69 -3.37
C ALA A 85 34.58 2.84 -3.23
N LYS A 86 33.30 2.66 -3.60
CA LYS A 86 32.25 3.68 -3.50
C LYS A 86 31.18 3.40 -2.43
N ALA A 87 31.16 2.21 -1.86
CA ALA A 87 30.17 1.82 -0.85
C ALA A 87 30.49 2.38 0.57
N ALA A 88 31.68 2.89 0.77
CA ALA A 88 32.11 3.42 2.08
C ALA A 88 31.46 4.76 2.47
N ASP A 89 30.83 5.48 1.52
CA ASP A 89 30.29 6.84 1.75
C ASP A 89 28.75 6.97 1.58
N VAL A 90 28.02 5.87 1.30
CA VAL A 90 26.57 5.94 1.07
C VAL A 90 25.84 5.70 2.38
N THR A 91 25.23 6.74 2.94
CA THR A 91 24.39 6.59 4.13
C THR A 91 23.15 5.72 3.83
N PRO A 92 22.58 5.01 4.82
CA PRO A 92 21.34 4.22 4.62
C PRO A 92 20.19 5.04 4.03
N ALA A 93 20.03 6.29 4.45
CA ALA A 93 19.02 7.21 3.91
C ALA A 93 19.27 7.49 2.41
N HIS A 94 20.51 7.72 2.00
CA HIS A 94 20.82 7.93 0.59
C HIS A 94 20.58 6.67 -0.24
N ALA A 95 20.92 5.48 0.28
CA ALA A 95 20.62 4.20 -0.37
C ALA A 95 19.10 4.00 -0.55
N PHE A 96 18.30 4.35 0.44
CA PHE A 96 16.85 4.32 0.37
C PHE A 96 16.30 5.27 -0.71
N HIS A 97 16.78 6.51 -0.78
CA HIS A 97 16.35 7.46 -1.81
C HIS A 97 16.72 7.00 -3.22
N LEU A 98 17.92 6.47 -3.42
CA LEU A 98 18.32 5.88 -4.72
C LEU A 98 17.45 4.67 -5.08
N TYR A 99 17.14 3.81 -4.12
CA TYR A 99 16.22 2.70 -4.31
C TYR A 99 14.84 3.19 -4.76
N ARG A 100 14.25 4.17 -4.03
CA ARG A 100 12.97 4.77 -4.37
C ARG A 100 12.96 5.38 -5.77
N GLN A 101 14.01 6.13 -6.12
CA GLN A 101 14.16 6.71 -7.44
C GLN A 101 14.19 5.63 -8.54
N SER A 102 14.92 4.54 -8.31
CA SER A 102 14.98 3.43 -9.26
C SER A 102 13.62 2.74 -9.43
N GLN A 103 12.86 2.56 -8.34
CA GLN A 103 11.51 1.99 -8.39
C GLN A 103 10.53 2.92 -9.13
N ALA A 104 10.58 4.22 -8.88
CA ALA A 104 9.75 5.21 -9.59
C ALA A 104 10.07 5.25 -11.08
N GLN A 105 11.35 5.22 -11.46
CA GLN A 105 11.76 5.14 -12.86
C GLN A 105 11.27 3.84 -13.53
N ARG A 106 11.42 2.70 -12.86
CA ARG A 106 10.91 1.42 -13.35
C ARG A 106 9.39 1.45 -13.52
N ALA A 107 8.67 1.99 -12.54
CA ALA A 107 7.22 2.15 -12.61
C ALA A 107 6.79 3.01 -13.80
N ARG A 108 7.48 4.13 -14.06
CA ARG A 108 7.25 5.01 -15.21
C ARG A 108 7.47 4.27 -16.54
N ILE A 109 8.58 3.53 -16.68
CA ILE A 109 8.88 2.76 -17.91
C ILE A 109 7.78 1.71 -18.16
N LEU A 110 7.39 0.95 -17.14
CA LEU A 110 6.36 -0.09 -17.26
C LEU A 110 4.96 0.49 -17.46
N GLY A 111 4.74 1.73 -17.05
CA GLY A 111 3.50 2.47 -17.30
C GLY A 111 3.32 2.93 -18.75
N MET A 112 4.35 2.81 -19.61
CA MET A 112 4.29 3.27 -21.00
C MET A 112 3.65 2.27 -21.98
N LEU A 113 3.28 1.06 -21.57
CA LEU A 113 2.49 0.14 -22.38
C LEU A 113 1.01 0.33 -22.04
N LEU A 114 0.24 0.82 -23.01
CA LEU A 114 -1.13 1.27 -22.84
C LEU A 114 -2.13 0.30 -23.48
N ILE A 115 -3.28 0.14 -22.83
CA ILE A 115 -4.39 -0.71 -23.27
C ILE A 115 -5.65 0.16 -23.42
N PRO A 116 -6.35 0.08 -24.56
CA PRO A 116 -7.69 0.66 -24.68
C PRO A 116 -8.69 -0.23 -23.92
N VAL A 117 -9.58 0.40 -23.17
CA VAL A 117 -10.71 -0.24 -22.49
C VAL A 117 -11.98 0.41 -23.05
N GLY A 118 -12.90 -0.41 -23.56
CA GLY A 118 -14.17 0.03 -24.10
C GLY A 118 -15.23 0.24 -23.02
N GLU A 119 -16.47 0.40 -23.46
CA GLU A 119 -17.64 0.40 -22.59
C GLU A 119 -17.73 -0.91 -21.79
N ASP A 120 -18.36 -0.85 -20.63
CA ASP A 120 -18.52 -2.01 -19.73
C ASP A 120 -17.21 -2.76 -19.40
N TYR A 121 -16.09 -2.03 -19.42
CA TYR A 121 -14.76 -2.58 -19.16
C TYR A 121 -14.30 -3.68 -20.12
N THR A 122 -14.81 -3.70 -21.34
CA THR A 122 -14.34 -4.63 -22.38
C THR A 122 -12.96 -4.21 -22.90
N ILE A 123 -12.10 -5.17 -23.18
CA ILE A 123 -10.81 -4.92 -23.85
C ILE A 123 -10.95 -5.34 -25.33
N PRO A 124 -10.89 -4.40 -26.30
CA PRO A 124 -11.08 -4.70 -27.73
C PRO A 124 -9.81 -5.30 -28.37
N LEU A 125 -9.23 -6.30 -27.73
CA LEU A 125 -8.02 -7.00 -28.19
C LEU A 125 -8.25 -8.50 -28.19
N ARG A 126 -7.56 -9.21 -29.10
CA ARG A 126 -7.62 -10.68 -29.14
C ARG A 126 -7.10 -11.29 -27.84
N ARG A 127 -7.70 -12.38 -27.39
CA ARG A 127 -7.37 -13.15 -26.18
C ARG A 127 -7.30 -12.31 -24.90
N ALA A 128 -8.02 -11.19 -24.88
CA ALA A 128 -8.16 -10.41 -23.66
C ALA A 128 -9.03 -11.16 -22.63
N PRO A 129 -8.69 -11.08 -21.34
CA PRO A 129 -9.56 -11.63 -20.30
C PRO A 129 -10.78 -10.74 -20.10
N ASP A 130 -11.81 -11.29 -19.47
CA ASP A 130 -12.85 -10.48 -18.85
C ASP A 130 -12.27 -9.81 -17.60
N ILE A 131 -12.42 -8.49 -17.51
CA ILE A 131 -11.94 -7.66 -16.40
C ILE A 131 -13.06 -6.87 -15.74
N SER A 132 -14.30 -7.08 -16.15
CA SER A 132 -15.46 -6.27 -15.74
C SER A 132 -15.63 -6.24 -14.22
N GLU A 133 -15.70 -7.39 -13.56
CA GLU A 133 -15.81 -7.48 -12.10
C GLU A 133 -14.64 -6.77 -11.38
N ALA A 134 -13.41 -7.01 -11.85
CA ALA A 134 -12.22 -6.40 -11.25
C ALA A 134 -12.22 -4.87 -11.39
N CYS A 135 -12.65 -4.36 -12.54
CA CYS A 135 -12.74 -2.93 -12.78
C CYS A 135 -13.90 -2.27 -12.03
N VAL A 136 -15.08 -2.91 -11.93
CA VAL A 136 -16.18 -2.41 -11.11
C VAL A 136 -15.78 -2.32 -9.64
N GLU A 137 -15.06 -3.32 -9.11
CA GLU A 137 -14.56 -3.26 -7.73
C GLU A 137 -13.53 -2.15 -7.50
N ALA A 138 -12.68 -1.88 -8.47
CA ALA A 138 -11.60 -0.90 -8.32
C ALA A 138 -12.01 0.53 -8.68
N TYR A 139 -12.84 0.68 -9.72
CA TYR A 139 -13.15 1.97 -10.36
C TYR A 139 -14.62 2.38 -10.21
N GLY A 140 -15.49 1.46 -9.78
CA GLY A 140 -16.95 1.66 -9.77
C GLY A 140 -17.60 1.33 -11.12
N GLU A 141 -18.84 1.79 -11.30
CA GLU A 141 -19.56 1.62 -12.56
C GLU A 141 -18.84 2.32 -13.73
N SER A 142 -18.90 1.70 -14.91
CA SER A 142 -18.25 2.26 -16.09
C SER A 142 -18.86 3.62 -16.48
N THR A 143 -18.00 4.58 -16.74
CA THR A 143 -18.37 5.93 -17.21
C THR A 143 -17.97 6.16 -18.67
N GLY A 144 -17.77 5.08 -19.42
CA GLY A 144 -17.40 5.08 -20.83
C GLY A 144 -15.95 4.66 -21.09
N PRO A 145 -15.53 4.62 -22.36
CA PRO A 145 -14.22 4.12 -22.78
C PRO A 145 -13.06 4.97 -22.27
N PHE A 146 -11.90 4.34 -22.05
CA PHE A 146 -10.67 5.01 -21.61
C PHE A 146 -9.42 4.25 -22.05
N VAL A 147 -8.27 4.88 -21.87
CA VAL A 147 -6.96 4.24 -22.02
C VAL A 147 -6.26 4.21 -20.66
N VAL A 148 -5.64 3.08 -20.36
CA VAL A 148 -4.95 2.83 -19.09
C VAL A 148 -3.61 2.12 -19.33
N SER A 149 -2.68 2.24 -18.41
CA SER A 149 -1.46 1.44 -18.40
C SER A 149 -1.79 -0.05 -18.20
N LEU A 150 -1.22 -0.93 -19.03
CA LEU A 150 -1.36 -2.39 -18.83
C LEU A 150 -0.87 -2.82 -17.45
N ARG A 151 0.18 -2.18 -16.92
CA ARG A 151 0.68 -2.48 -15.57
C ARG A 151 -0.38 -2.19 -14.50
N GLU A 152 -1.09 -1.07 -14.60
CA GLU A 152 -2.16 -0.71 -13.67
C GLU A 152 -3.32 -1.70 -13.79
N LEU A 153 -3.76 -1.99 -15.00
CA LEU A 153 -4.84 -2.92 -15.26
C LEU A 153 -4.55 -4.33 -14.70
N LEU A 154 -3.34 -4.84 -14.90
CA LEU A 154 -2.91 -6.11 -14.31
C LEU A 154 -2.86 -6.05 -12.78
N GLY A 155 -2.56 -4.90 -12.20
CA GLY A 155 -2.65 -4.66 -10.76
C GLY A 155 -4.08 -4.78 -10.23
N VAL A 156 -5.05 -4.20 -10.94
CA VAL A 156 -6.48 -4.30 -10.61
C VAL A 156 -6.97 -5.75 -10.67
N VAL A 157 -6.68 -6.45 -11.77
CA VAL A 157 -7.04 -7.88 -11.92
C VAL A 157 -6.39 -8.74 -10.83
N SER A 158 -5.13 -8.50 -10.53
CA SER A 158 -4.44 -9.22 -9.45
C SER A 158 -5.06 -8.95 -8.08
N ALA A 159 -5.41 -7.71 -7.78
CA ALA A 159 -6.05 -7.36 -6.51
C ALA A 159 -7.42 -8.03 -6.35
N HIS A 160 -8.23 -8.08 -7.43
CA HIS A 160 -9.49 -8.79 -7.45
C HIS A 160 -9.33 -10.29 -7.12
N GLU A 161 -8.38 -10.96 -7.77
CA GLU A 161 -8.10 -12.37 -7.49
C GLU A 161 -7.62 -12.61 -6.05
N TRP A 162 -6.78 -11.71 -5.52
CA TRP A 162 -6.35 -11.76 -4.12
C TRP A 162 -7.52 -11.53 -3.16
N ARG A 163 -8.42 -10.57 -3.47
CA ARG A 163 -9.63 -10.32 -2.69
C ARG A 163 -10.51 -11.56 -2.66
N LYS A 164 -10.78 -12.20 -3.80
CA LYS A 164 -11.58 -13.45 -3.87
C LYS A 164 -11.00 -14.54 -2.99
N LYS A 165 -9.69 -14.73 -3.02
CA LYS A 165 -8.98 -15.73 -2.21
C LYS A 165 -8.97 -15.38 -0.73
N GLY A 166 -8.80 -14.12 -0.38
CA GLY A 166 -8.57 -13.62 0.98
C GLY A 166 -7.25 -14.08 1.59
N VAL A 167 -6.82 -13.39 2.63
CA VAL A 167 -5.64 -13.70 3.44
C VAL A 167 -6.09 -14.36 4.74
N GLU A 168 -5.59 -15.54 5.02
CA GLU A 168 -5.87 -16.25 6.28
C GLU A 168 -5.19 -15.52 7.45
N ILE A 169 -5.95 -15.27 8.49
CA ILE A 169 -5.48 -14.69 9.76
C ILE A 169 -5.71 -15.73 10.85
N PRO A 170 -4.67 -16.48 11.23
CA PRO A 170 -4.79 -17.57 12.20
C PRO A 170 -5.41 -17.12 13.52
N GLU A 171 -5.09 -15.93 13.99
CA GLU A 171 -5.57 -15.34 15.25
C GLU A 171 -7.07 -15.03 15.21
N LEU A 172 -7.64 -14.83 14.02
CA LEU A 172 -9.09 -14.71 13.82
C LEU A 172 -9.75 -16.05 13.55
N GLY A 173 -9.01 -17.06 13.07
CA GLY A 173 -9.55 -18.29 12.49
C GLY A 173 -10.43 -18.02 11.26
N ALA A 174 -10.13 -16.98 10.49
CA ALA A 174 -10.91 -16.51 9.34
C ALA A 174 -10.01 -15.81 8.31
N ARG A 175 -10.60 -15.46 7.16
CA ARG A 175 -9.92 -14.73 6.08
C ARG A 175 -10.33 -13.26 6.03
N ILE A 176 -9.39 -12.42 5.68
CA ILE A 176 -9.60 -10.99 5.39
C ILE A 176 -9.44 -10.77 3.89
N HIS A 177 -10.38 -10.05 3.30
CA HIS A 177 -10.51 -9.80 1.87
C HIS A 177 -10.19 -8.32 1.59
N ALA A 178 -8.93 -8.03 1.24
CA ALA A 178 -8.50 -6.65 0.99
C ALA A 178 -9.02 -6.14 -0.36
N HIS A 179 -9.61 -4.95 -0.38
CA HIS A 179 -10.01 -4.26 -1.60
C HIS A 179 -8.79 -3.69 -2.35
N TYR A 180 -8.98 -3.39 -3.65
CA TYR A 180 -7.96 -2.69 -4.42
C TYR A 180 -7.54 -1.38 -3.74
N GLY A 181 -6.23 -1.15 -3.63
CA GLY A 181 -5.68 0.04 -2.98
C GLY A 181 -5.67 0.03 -1.45
N VAL A 182 -6.21 -1.01 -0.81
CA VAL A 182 -6.14 -1.21 0.65
C VAL A 182 -5.05 -2.22 0.97
N TYR A 183 -4.23 -1.93 2.00
CA TYR A 183 -3.12 -2.78 2.39
C TYR A 183 -3.61 -4.13 2.93
N SER A 184 -3.16 -5.21 2.31
CA SER A 184 -3.52 -6.56 2.74
C SER A 184 -2.65 -7.02 3.91
N PRO A 185 -3.22 -7.62 4.98
CA PRO A 185 -2.49 -8.04 6.18
C PRO A 185 -1.68 -9.34 5.97
N VAL A 186 -0.93 -9.43 4.86
CA VAL A 186 -0.05 -10.57 4.57
C VAL A 186 1.15 -10.68 5.52
N ARG A 187 1.51 -9.58 6.20
CA ARG A 187 2.49 -9.55 7.30
C ARG A 187 1.74 -9.73 8.60
N GLY A 188 1.48 -10.97 8.99
CA GLY A 188 0.68 -11.30 10.17
C GLY A 188 1.36 -11.07 11.53
N GLU A 189 2.66 -10.76 11.56
CA GLU A 189 3.42 -10.64 12.82
C GLU A 189 2.85 -9.57 13.76
N TYR A 190 2.36 -8.46 13.25
CA TYR A 190 1.75 -7.40 14.07
C TYR A 190 0.39 -7.83 14.65
N VAL A 191 -0.34 -8.67 13.94
CA VAL A 191 -1.62 -9.25 14.42
C VAL A 191 -1.36 -10.16 15.60
N ASP A 192 -0.30 -10.98 15.52
CA ASP A 192 0.14 -11.89 16.62
C ASP A 192 0.53 -11.09 17.88
N LEU A 193 1.23 -9.96 17.74
CA LEU A 193 1.55 -9.08 18.87
C LEU A 193 0.28 -8.57 19.57
N VAL A 194 -0.70 -8.08 18.79
CA VAL A 194 -1.98 -7.59 19.33
C VAL A 194 -2.78 -8.73 19.91
N ALA A 195 -2.76 -9.93 19.29
CA ALA A 195 -3.49 -11.10 19.80
C ALA A 195 -3.04 -11.56 21.19
N LYS A 196 -1.74 -11.43 21.51
CA LYS A 196 -1.14 -11.93 22.75
C LYS A 196 -1.06 -10.91 23.89
N ALA A 197 -1.10 -9.61 23.58
CA ALA A 197 -0.96 -8.58 24.60
C ALA A 197 -2.15 -8.58 25.58
N PRO A 198 -1.95 -8.38 26.91
CA PRO A 198 -3.05 -8.36 27.88
C PRO A 198 -3.93 -7.12 27.68
N LEU A 199 -5.25 -7.33 27.50
CA LEU A 199 -6.21 -6.24 27.31
C LEU A 199 -6.37 -5.40 28.60
N PRO A 200 -6.24 -4.05 28.54
CA PRO A 200 -6.45 -3.19 29.68
C PRO A 200 -7.93 -3.08 30.09
N GLY A 201 -8.84 -3.34 29.15
CA GLY A 201 -10.28 -3.35 29.34
C GLY A 201 -10.98 -3.99 28.15
N LYS A 202 -12.28 -4.31 28.32
CA LYS A 202 -13.06 -5.01 27.28
C LYS A 202 -14.38 -4.30 26.91
N ALA A 203 -14.67 -3.13 27.48
CA ALA A 203 -15.94 -2.46 27.19
C ALA A 203 -15.94 -1.81 25.80
N LEU A 204 -14.96 -0.92 25.55
CA LEU A 204 -14.83 -0.15 24.31
C LEU A 204 -13.36 -0.08 23.91
N ALA A 205 -13.10 -0.29 22.64
CA ALA A 205 -11.80 0.00 22.02
C ALA A 205 -11.96 0.85 20.76
N PHE A 206 -10.90 1.60 20.41
CA PHE A 206 -10.78 2.30 19.13
C PHE A 206 -9.69 1.64 18.29
N ASP A 207 -9.93 1.50 16.98
CA ASP A 207 -8.96 1.04 15.98
C ASP A 207 -8.73 2.17 14.98
N ILE A 208 -7.59 2.86 15.12
CA ILE A 208 -7.27 4.08 14.36
C ILE A 208 -6.51 3.73 13.09
N GLY A 209 -7.05 4.12 11.94
CA GLY A 209 -6.51 3.72 10.63
C GLY A 209 -6.77 2.25 10.35
N THR A 210 -8.02 1.82 10.46
CA THR A 210 -8.43 0.41 10.49
C THR A 210 -8.11 -0.38 9.21
N GLY A 211 -7.98 0.30 8.06
CA GLY A 211 -7.64 -0.33 6.78
C GLY A 211 -8.63 -1.43 6.39
N THR A 212 -8.24 -2.69 6.53
CA THR A 212 -9.10 -3.85 6.25
C THR A 212 -10.05 -4.24 7.38
N GLY A 213 -9.98 -3.59 8.54
CA GLY A 213 -10.77 -3.97 9.72
C GLY A 213 -10.17 -5.14 10.53
N VAL A 214 -8.98 -5.62 10.17
CA VAL A 214 -8.39 -6.81 10.79
C VAL A 214 -8.17 -6.67 12.29
N LEU A 215 -7.66 -5.52 12.77
CA LEU A 215 -7.43 -5.28 14.19
C LEU A 215 -8.75 -5.11 14.95
N ALA A 216 -9.72 -4.38 14.39
CA ALA A 216 -11.05 -4.26 14.96
C ALA A 216 -11.71 -5.65 15.14
N ALA A 217 -11.66 -6.50 14.12
CA ALA A 217 -12.18 -7.87 14.18
C ALA A 217 -11.45 -8.71 15.25
N LEU A 218 -10.14 -8.60 15.32
CA LEU A 218 -9.32 -9.30 16.31
C LEU A 218 -9.69 -8.89 17.74
N LEU A 219 -9.89 -7.59 18.00
CA LEU A 219 -10.30 -7.10 19.32
C LEU A 219 -11.66 -7.66 19.75
N VAL A 220 -12.64 -7.70 18.83
CA VAL A 220 -13.93 -8.37 19.08
C VAL A 220 -13.74 -9.85 19.36
N ARG A 221 -12.91 -10.56 18.60
CA ARG A 221 -12.60 -11.97 18.82
C ARG A 221 -11.99 -12.24 20.21
N ARG A 222 -11.19 -11.28 20.72
CA ARG A 222 -10.60 -11.31 22.07
C ARG A 222 -11.58 -10.93 23.17
N GLY A 223 -12.83 -10.63 22.86
CA GLY A 223 -13.90 -10.35 23.81
C GLY A 223 -14.11 -8.88 24.16
N VAL A 224 -13.61 -7.94 23.32
CA VAL A 224 -14.01 -6.53 23.41
C VAL A 224 -15.47 -6.41 22.99
N ALA A 225 -16.30 -5.75 23.81
CA ALA A 225 -17.74 -5.70 23.60
C ALA A 225 -18.13 -4.81 22.40
N ARG A 226 -17.44 -3.68 22.24
CA ARG A 226 -17.66 -2.72 21.14
C ARG A 226 -16.32 -2.18 20.65
N VAL A 227 -16.17 -2.03 19.34
CA VAL A 227 -15.03 -1.37 18.70
C VAL A 227 -15.54 -0.26 17.79
N ILE A 228 -14.95 0.94 17.88
CA ILE A 228 -15.11 1.98 16.88
C ILE A 228 -13.82 2.02 16.06
N ALA A 229 -13.95 1.75 14.75
CA ALA A 229 -12.84 1.67 13.81
C ALA A 229 -12.91 2.85 12.86
N THR A 230 -11.83 3.62 12.76
CA THR A 230 -11.78 4.84 11.93
C THR A 230 -10.79 4.72 10.80
N ASP A 231 -11.09 5.36 9.68
CA ASP A 231 -10.16 5.59 8.57
C ASP A 231 -10.59 6.82 7.77
N GLN A 232 -9.67 7.54 7.17
CA GLN A 232 -9.99 8.67 6.29
C GLN A 232 -10.25 8.24 4.84
N SER A 233 -9.81 7.04 4.43
CA SER A 233 -9.94 6.53 3.08
C SER A 233 -11.31 5.89 2.85
N PRO A 234 -12.13 6.38 1.90
CA PRO A 234 -13.40 5.74 1.56
C PRO A 234 -13.25 4.27 1.15
N ARG A 235 -12.13 3.91 0.51
CA ARG A 235 -11.84 2.52 0.12
C ARG A 235 -11.53 1.64 1.33
N ALA A 236 -10.78 2.14 2.30
CA ALA A 236 -10.51 1.43 3.55
C ALA A 236 -11.82 1.21 4.34
N ILE A 237 -12.66 2.24 4.45
CA ILE A 237 -13.99 2.16 5.08
C ILE A 237 -14.86 1.09 4.42
N ALA A 238 -14.97 1.09 3.09
CA ALA A 238 -15.73 0.09 2.35
C ALA A 238 -15.16 -1.33 2.57
N CYS A 239 -13.83 -1.46 2.54
CA CYS A 239 -13.13 -2.71 2.79
C CYS A 239 -13.37 -3.25 4.21
N ALA A 240 -13.25 -2.39 5.22
CA ALA A 240 -13.47 -2.76 6.61
C ALA A 240 -14.92 -3.20 6.83
N ARG A 241 -15.91 -2.47 6.28
CA ARG A 241 -17.33 -2.85 6.37
C ARG A 241 -17.61 -4.21 5.77
N ASP A 242 -17.10 -4.49 4.55
CA ASP A 242 -17.25 -5.77 3.88
C ASP A 242 -16.65 -6.93 4.73
N ASN A 243 -15.44 -6.75 5.27
CA ASN A 243 -14.82 -7.77 6.11
C ASN A 243 -15.56 -7.98 7.44
N ILE A 244 -15.98 -6.92 8.12
CA ILE A 244 -16.71 -6.99 9.38
C ILE A 244 -18.08 -7.67 9.20
N GLU A 245 -18.76 -7.40 8.09
CA GLU A 245 -20.01 -8.05 7.72
C GLU A 245 -19.79 -9.55 7.44
N ARG A 246 -18.79 -9.92 6.61
CA ARG A 246 -18.40 -11.32 6.33
C ARG A 246 -18.08 -12.11 7.59
N LEU A 247 -17.49 -11.45 8.58
CA LEU A 247 -17.16 -12.06 9.88
C LEU A 247 -18.36 -12.12 10.86
N GLY A 248 -19.51 -11.55 10.50
CA GLY A 248 -20.70 -11.50 11.36
C GLY A 248 -20.53 -10.59 12.58
N MET A 249 -19.68 -9.54 12.47
CA MET A 249 -19.30 -8.69 13.59
C MET A 249 -19.92 -7.27 13.53
N SER A 250 -20.82 -6.98 12.58
CA SER A 250 -21.44 -5.65 12.37
C SER A 250 -22.17 -5.10 13.60
N GLY A 251 -22.67 -5.96 14.49
CA GLY A 251 -23.28 -5.52 15.75
C GLY A 251 -22.29 -5.12 16.85
N LYS A 252 -20.98 -5.31 16.65
CA LYS A 252 -19.93 -5.02 17.63
C LYS A 252 -18.88 -4.04 17.12
N VAL A 253 -18.75 -3.89 15.82
CA VAL A 253 -17.79 -2.97 15.18
C VAL A 253 -18.56 -1.89 14.43
N GLU A 254 -18.36 -0.66 14.84
CA GLU A 254 -18.81 0.53 14.15
C GLU A 254 -17.65 1.09 13.33
N ILE A 255 -17.91 1.44 12.05
CA ILE A 255 -16.88 1.93 11.14
C ILE A 255 -17.24 3.35 10.73
N ASP A 256 -16.37 4.30 11.10
CA ASP A 256 -16.56 5.72 10.93
C ASP A 256 -15.47 6.34 10.02
N THR A 257 -15.91 7.28 9.17
CA THR A 257 -15.02 8.03 8.28
C THR A 257 -14.50 9.26 9.04
N THR A 258 -13.41 9.06 9.76
CA THR A 258 -12.81 10.08 10.61
C THR A 258 -11.29 10.06 10.47
N ASP A 259 -10.67 11.25 10.43
CA ASP A 259 -9.22 11.39 10.49
C ASP A 259 -8.75 11.21 11.94
N LEU A 260 -8.12 10.09 12.23
CA LEU A 260 -7.66 9.65 13.54
C LEU A 260 -8.80 9.27 14.50
N PHE A 261 -9.08 10.03 15.54
CA PHE A 261 -9.90 9.60 16.66
C PHE A 261 -11.39 9.85 16.47
N PRO A 262 -12.25 8.90 16.85
CA PRO A 262 -13.68 9.17 17.03
C PRO A 262 -13.91 9.93 18.34
N ASP A 263 -15.13 10.42 18.53
CA ASP A 263 -15.53 11.06 19.77
C ASP A 263 -15.50 10.10 20.97
N GLY A 264 -15.15 10.63 22.15
CA GLY A 264 -15.21 9.91 23.42
C GLY A 264 -13.87 9.34 23.87
N ARG A 265 -13.96 8.36 24.77
CA ARG A 265 -12.78 7.71 25.38
C ARG A 265 -12.98 6.20 25.45
N ALA A 266 -11.90 5.46 25.24
CA ALA A 266 -11.88 4.01 25.28
C ALA A 266 -10.83 3.49 26.29
N SER A 267 -11.03 2.27 26.76
CA SER A 267 -10.02 1.59 27.60
C SER A 267 -8.82 1.11 26.79
N LEU A 268 -8.99 0.97 25.49
CA LEU A 268 -7.92 0.58 24.55
C LEU A 268 -8.04 1.39 23.26
N VAL A 269 -6.95 1.98 22.82
CA VAL A 269 -6.86 2.64 21.51
C VAL A 269 -5.68 2.02 20.74
N VAL A 270 -5.95 1.34 19.63
CA VAL A 270 -4.93 0.68 18.80
C VAL A 270 -4.69 1.48 17.54
N CYS A 271 -3.43 1.58 17.11
CA CYS A 271 -3.04 2.18 15.85
C CYS A 271 -1.86 1.44 15.24
N ASN A 272 -1.98 1.10 13.95
CA ASN A 272 -0.88 0.64 13.11
C ASN A 272 -0.65 1.66 11.99
N PRO A 273 0.02 2.79 12.25
CA PRO A 273 0.25 3.83 11.26
C PRO A 273 1.21 3.36 10.17
N PRO A 274 1.32 4.04 9.03
CA PRO A 274 2.40 3.80 8.08
C PRO A 274 3.77 4.04 8.75
N TRP A 275 4.75 3.17 8.45
CA TRP A 275 5.97 3.11 9.26
C TRP A 275 7.11 4.02 8.79
N LEU A 276 7.10 4.42 7.50
CA LEU A 276 8.22 5.14 6.89
C LEU A 276 7.86 6.62 6.61
N PRO A 277 8.66 7.59 7.12
CA PRO A 277 8.41 9.01 6.93
C PRO A 277 8.85 9.47 5.53
N ALA A 278 8.11 9.10 4.50
CA ALA A 278 8.36 9.47 3.11
C ALA A 278 7.04 9.69 2.35
N ALA A 279 7.10 10.37 1.21
CA ALA A 279 5.92 10.59 0.37
C ALA A 279 5.51 9.30 -0.36
N ALA A 280 4.22 8.99 -0.38
CA ALA A 280 3.65 7.91 -1.18
C ALA A 280 3.54 8.31 -2.66
N SER A 281 3.74 7.34 -3.56
CA SER A 281 3.58 7.50 -5.02
C SER A 281 2.41 6.68 -5.60
N SER A 282 1.69 5.95 -4.77
CA SER A 282 0.49 5.19 -5.13
C SER A 282 -0.44 5.04 -3.93
N LEU A 283 -1.69 4.63 -4.19
CA LEU A 283 -2.67 4.39 -3.13
C LEU A 283 -2.18 3.36 -2.10
N LEU A 284 -1.62 2.25 -2.57
CA LEU A 284 -1.10 1.21 -1.67
C LEU A 284 0.10 1.70 -0.84
N GLU A 285 0.91 2.60 -1.40
CA GLU A 285 2.04 3.19 -0.69
C GLU A 285 1.61 4.13 0.44
N GLN A 286 0.40 4.70 0.43
CA GLN A 286 -0.14 5.51 1.53
C GLN A 286 -0.25 4.72 2.84
N SER A 287 -0.40 3.40 2.78
CA SER A 287 -0.40 2.53 3.97
C SER A 287 1.01 2.17 4.47
N VAL A 288 2.07 2.57 3.76
CA VAL A 288 3.47 2.29 4.11
C VAL A 288 4.22 3.56 4.46
N TYR A 289 3.88 4.66 3.80
CA TYR A 289 4.57 5.95 3.92
C TYR A 289 3.68 6.99 4.59
N ASP A 290 4.22 7.60 5.65
CA ASP A 290 3.62 8.68 6.46
C ASP A 290 4.50 9.94 6.35
N PRO A 291 4.24 10.82 5.38
CA PRO A 291 5.02 12.05 5.23
C PRO A 291 5.11 12.80 6.55
N ASP A 292 6.33 13.18 6.93
CA ASP A 292 6.63 13.90 8.19
C ASP A 292 6.14 13.19 9.47
N SER A 293 5.85 11.88 9.39
CA SER A 293 5.24 11.10 10.49
C SER A 293 3.94 11.73 11.01
N ARG A 294 3.09 12.21 10.09
CA ARG A 294 1.86 12.94 10.41
C ARG A 294 0.89 12.08 11.25
N MET A 295 0.60 10.88 10.78
CA MET A 295 -0.33 9.97 11.47
C MET A 295 0.22 9.54 12.82
N LEU A 296 1.52 9.18 12.89
CA LEU A 296 2.18 8.81 14.14
C LEU A 296 2.12 9.95 15.17
N LYS A 297 2.49 11.18 14.79
CA LYS A 297 2.42 12.36 15.66
C LYS A 297 0.99 12.68 16.07
N GLY A 298 0.04 12.63 15.13
CA GLY A 298 -1.38 12.85 15.39
C GLY A 298 -1.94 11.83 16.39
N PHE A 299 -1.60 10.55 16.23
CA PHE A 299 -1.96 9.51 17.19
C PHE A 299 -1.42 9.81 18.59
N LEU A 300 -0.12 10.08 18.74
CA LEU A 300 0.48 10.37 20.04
C LEU A 300 -0.11 11.62 20.70
N SER A 301 -0.36 12.67 19.93
CA SER A 301 -0.87 13.93 20.47
C SER A 301 -2.35 13.84 20.94
N GLY A 302 -3.17 13.02 20.28
CA GLY A 302 -4.57 12.82 20.63
C GLY A 302 -4.81 11.75 21.69
N LEU A 303 -3.84 10.84 21.90
CA LEU A 303 -4.05 9.60 22.67
C LEU A 303 -4.53 9.87 24.12
N ALA A 304 -3.88 10.77 24.84
CA ALA A 304 -4.19 11.03 26.26
C ALA A 304 -5.63 11.49 26.46
N SER A 305 -6.20 12.30 25.55
CA SER A 305 -7.58 12.78 25.62
C SER A 305 -8.63 11.72 25.29
N HIS A 306 -8.25 10.64 24.61
CA HIS A 306 -9.14 9.55 24.19
C HIS A 306 -9.01 8.27 25.04
N LEU A 307 -8.18 8.27 26.08
CA LEU A 307 -8.08 7.17 27.03
C LEU A 307 -8.97 7.40 28.26
N THR A 308 -9.63 6.32 28.70
CA THR A 308 -10.24 6.28 30.04
C THR A 308 -9.15 6.19 31.11
N PRO A 309 -9.42 6.54 32.38
CA PRO A 309 -8.47 6.26 33.46
C PRO A 309 -8.04 4.79 33.50
N GLY A 310 -6.72 4.56 33.48
CA GLY A 310 -6.13 3.21 33.40
C GLY A 310 -6.20 2.55 32.02
N GLY A 311 -6.67 3.26 31.00
CA GLY A 311 -6.65 2.78 29.62
C GLY A 311 -5.26 2.85 28.99
N GLU A 312 -5.07 2.13 27.88
CA GLU A 312 -3.82 2.05 27.15
C GLU A 312 -3.99 2.40 25.66
N GLY A 313 -2.98 3.07 25.11
CA GLY A 313 -2.74 3.18 23.69
C GLY A 313 -1.78 2.09 23.21
N TRP A 314 -2.12 1.38 22.16
CA TRP A 314 -1.29 0.36 21.55
C TRP A 314 -0.82 0.84 20.18
N LEU A 315 0.46 1.20 20.09
CA LEU A 315 1.10 1.64 18.86
C LEU A 315 1.92 0.49 18.27
N ILE A 316 1.61 0.13 17.03
CA ILE A 316 2.38 -0.85 16.27
C ILE A 316 3.33 -0.10 15.36
N LEU A 317 4.62 -0.37 15.45
CA LEU A 317 5.63 0.33 14.65
C LEU A 317 6.84 -0.56 14.39
N SER A 318 7.37 -0.48 13.16
CA SER A 318 8.67 -1.07 12.81
C SER A 318 9.79 -0.04 13.02
N ASP A 319 10.96 -0.51 13.43
CA ASP A 319 12.19 0.29 13.52
C ASP A 319 12.94 0.40 12.18
N LEU A 320 12.33 -0.05 11.07
CA LEU A 320 12.93 0.04 9.73
C LEU A 320 13.34 1.48 9.36
N ALA A 321 12.52 2.47 9.74
CA ALA A 321 12.85 3.89 9.50
C ALA A 321 14.16 4.32 10.18
N GLU A 322 14.44 3.77 11.34
CA GLU A 322 15.66 4.01 12.11
C GLU A 322 16.88 3.36 11.43
N HIS A 323 16.75 2.09 11.02
CA HIS A 323 17.78 1.38 10.27
C HIS A 323 18.08 2.02 8.90
N LEU A 324 17.09 2.65 8.29
CA LEU A 324 17.24 3.42 7.06
C LEU A 324 17.78 4.84 7.29
N GLY A 325 17.92 5.30 8.54
CA GLY A 325 18.36 6.65 8.88
C GLY A 325 17.36 7.74 8.50
N LEU A 326 16.07 7.40 8.40
CA LEU A 326 14.97 8.32 8.08
C LEU A 326 14.36 8.95 9.34
N ARG A 327 14.61 8.36 10.49
CA ARG A 327 14.15 8.79 11.81
C ARG A 327 15.20 8.38 12.84
N SER A 328 15.44 9.20 13.88
CA SER A 328 16.32 8.81 14.97
C SER A 328 15.65 7.79 15.91
N ARG A 329 16.44 7.05 16.66
CA ARG A 329 15.91 6.10 17.66
C ARG A 329 15.23 6.80 18.83
N GLU A 330 15.68 8.00 19.17
CA GLU A 330 15.18 8.83 20.25
C GLU A 330 13.82 9.47 19.91
N PHE A 331 13.56 9.73 18.62
CA PHE A 331 12.38 10.44 18.15
C PHE A 331 11.07 9.94 18.75
N LEU A 332 10.86 8.60 18.74
CA LEU A 332 9.60 8.04 19.25
C LEU A 332 9.46 8.26 20.77
N GLN A 333 10.55 8.09 21.52
CA GLN A 333 10.53 8.29 22.98
C GLN A 333 10.31 9.75 23.34
N GLU A 334 10.93 10.69 22.61
CA GLU A 334 10.74 12.12 22.76
C GLU A 334 9.29 12.52 22.46
N GLU A 335 8.70 12.03 21.37
CA GLU A 335 7.30 12.32 21.03
C GLU A 335 6.33 11.70 22.05
N ILE A 336 6.57 10.50 22.58
CA ILE A 336 5.79 9.90 23.66
C ILE A 336 5.83 10.80 24.90
N ALA A 337 7.01 11.16 25.38
CA ALA A 337 7.17 11.99 26.58
C ALA A 337 6.57 13.41 26.42
N LYS A 338 6.80 14.04 25.28
CA LYS A 338 6.26 15.38 24.94
C LYS A 338 4.73 15.41 24.98
N ASN A 339 4.05 14.33 24.68
CA ASN A 339 2.59 14.22 24.70
C ASN A 339 2.04 13.71 26.05
N GLY A 340 2.83 13.73 27.13
CA GLY A 340 2.39 13.32 28.47
C GLY A 340 2.09 11.83 28.58
N LEU A 341 2.75 11.02 27.77
CA LEU A 341 2.59 9.58 27.74
C LEU A 341 3.84 8.88 28.31
N LYS A 342 3.65 7.66 28.80
CA LYS A 342 4.74 6.77 29.23
C LYS A 342 4.60 5.40 28.61
N VAL A 343 5.72 4.71 28.43
CA VAL A 343 5.75 3.31 27.96
C VAL A 343 5.46 2.39 29.14
N VAL A 344 4.39 1.63 29.04
CA VAL A 344 4.02 0.58 30.04
C VAL A 344 4.75 -0.72 29.74
N ALA A 345 4.81 -1.09 28.47
CA ALA A 345 5.49 -2.28 27.98
C ALA A 345 5.82 -2.15 26.49
N ARG A 346 6.81 -2.90 26.04
CA ARG A 346 7.15 -3.09 24.63
C ARG A 346 7.33 -4.58 24.36
N THR A 347 6.67 -5.07 23.33
CA THR A 347 6.84 -6.45 22.85
C THR A 347 7.28 -6.41 21.39
N GLU A 348 8.23 -7.24 21.02
CA GLU A 348 8.87 -7.22 19.72
C GLU A 348 8.81 -8.56 19.04
N ILE A 349 8.76 -8.53 17.70
CA ILE A 349 8.83 -9.70 16.85
C ILE A 349 9.62 -9.40 15.59
N GLN A 350 10.45 -10.34 15.18
CA GLN A 350 11.19 -10.23 13.94
C GLN A 350 10.26 -10.51 12.74
N PRO A 351 10.28 -9.69 11.68
CA PRO A 351 9.51 -9.94 10.47
C PRO A 351 9.85 -11.29 9.83
N ARG A 352 8.82 -12.04 9.44
CA ARG A 352 8.97 -13.34 8.75
C ARG A 352 8.84 -13.22 7.23
N HIS A 353 8.91 -12.02 6.71
CA HIS A 353 8.69 -11.73 5.30
C HIS A 353 9.92 -12.16 4.45
N PRO A 354 9.74 -12.79 3.26
CA PRO A 354 10.83 -13.23 2.40
C PRO A 354 11.85 -12.13 2.03
N ARG A 355 11.43 -10.87 1.94
CA ARG A 355 12.37 -9.75 1.70
C ARG A 355 13.33 -9.47 2.86
N ALA A 356 13.04 -9.91 4.07
CA ALA A 356 13.97 -9.76 5.19
C ALA A 356 15.20 -10.65 5.02
N THR A 357 15.06 -11.77 4.30
CA THR A 357 16.12 -12.74 4.02
C THR A 357 16.71 -12.65 2.62
N ASP A 358 16.20 -11.74 1.77
CA ASP A 358 16.68 -11.56 0.39
C ASP A 358 17.95 -10.71 0.34
N GLU A 359 19.10 -11.36 0.25
CA GLU A 359 20.42 -10.71 0.14
C GLU A 359 20.59 -9.87 -1.14
N SER A 360 19.75 -10.08 -2.16
CA SER A 360 19.76 -9.29 -3.39
C SER A 360 19.03 -7.95 -3.26
N ASP A 361 18.22 -7.76 -2.20
CA ASP A 361 17.54 -6.49 -1.92
C ASP A 361 18.57 -5.39 -1.58
N PRO A 362 18.58 -4.25 -2.28
CA PRO A 362 19.47 -3.13 -1.97
C PRO A 362 19.36 -2.61 -0.52
N LEU A 363 18.23 -2.88 0.14
CA LEU A 363 17.94 -2.50 1.53
C LEU A 363 18.05 -3.68 2.50
N HIS A 364 18.62 -4.83 2.07
CA HIS A 364 18.71 -6.05 2.86
C HIS A 364 19.25 -5.82 4.28
N HIS A 365 20.32 -5.04 4.42
CA HIS A 365 20.93 -4.78 5.73
C HIS A 365 19.94 -4.15 6.73
N ALA A 366 19.13 -3.18 6.29
CA ALA A 366 18.10 -2.57 7.12
C ALA A 366 16.93 -3.53 7.38
N ARG A 367 16.48 -4.27 6.35
CA ARG A 367 15.34 -5.19 6.47
C ARG A 367 15.64 -6.43 7.31
N SER A 368 16.87 -6.94 7.27
CA SER A 368 17.28 -8.10 8.09
C SER A 368 17.42 -7.75 9.57
N ALA A 369 17.67 -6.48 9.88
CA ALA A 369 17.74 -5.97 11.25
C ALA A 369 16.40 -5.46 11.78
N GLU A 370 15.35 -5.39 10.93
CA GLU A 370 14.03 -4.85 11.27
C GLU A 370 13.36 -5.62 12.40
N MET A 371 12.80 -4.88 13.36
CA MET A 371 11.93 -5.40 14.42
C MET A 371 10.58 -4.69 14.37
N THR A 372 9.49 -5.44 14.41
CA THR A 372 8.14 -4.90 14.60
C THR A 372 7.81 -4.93 16.09
N SER A 373 7.39 -3.79 16.63
CA SER A 373 7.12 -3.62 18.07
C SER A 373 5.67 -3.21 18.29
N LEU A 374 5.08 -3.77 19.34
CA LEU A 374 3.87 -3.26 19.99
C LEU A 374 4.29 -2.46 21.22
N TRP A 375 4.09 -1.14 21.16
CA TRP A 375 4.30 -0.22 22.26
C TRP A 375 2.97 -0.04 23.02
N ARG A 376 2.94 -0.39 24.29
CA ARG A 376 1.80 -0.14 25.17
C ARG A 376 2.08 1.16 25.92
N LEU A 377 1.23 2.14 25.73
CA LEU A 377 1.37 3.49 26.23
C LEU A 377 0.25 3.82 27.20
N ALA A 378 0.53 4.58 28.25
CA ALA A 378 -0.46 5.13 29.16
C ALA A 378 -0.18 6.61 29.43
N VAL A 379 -1.15 7.32 29.98
CA VAL A 379 -0.94 8.67 30.48
C VAL A 379 0.09 8.65 31.60
N ALA A 380 1.05 9.58 31.59
CA ALA A 380 2.19 9.63 32.51
C ALA A 380 1.79 9.86 33.98
#